data_0753cc1b9eea6ad10e2ca53333ae5e77
#
_entry.id   0753cc1b9eea6ad10e2ca53333ae5e77
#
_cell.length_a   1.000
_cell.length_b   1.000
_cell.length_c   1.000
_cell.angle_alpha   90.00
_cell.angle_beta   90.00
_cell.angle_gamma   90.00
#
_symmetry.space_group_name_H-M   'P 1'
#
loop_
_entity.id
_entity.type
_entity.pdbx_description
1 polymer ?
#
loop_
_entity_poly.entity_id
_entity_poly.type
_entity_poly.pdbx_seq_one_letter_code
_entity_poly.pdbx_strand_id
1 'polypeptide(L)'
;MVRHHLPVYAAVLIALGGCATVTPVSGNYPPITPRQAQSGAENGKLVRWGGTIIQTTPQSSETCFTVMSLPLRQDGRPRLGEEKSELGRFIACAPGFYDPVLYSASREITFVGIVTGVKTEKVGAYAYPYPLLSASTVYLWPVAKPQPAQSTVFVNGGWGPWGWWGGPGWGWGYPY
;
A
#
# COMPACT_ATOMS: atom_id res chain seq x y z
N MET A 1 -7.25 10.23 65.41
CA MET A 1 -6.77 11.08 64.32
C MET A 1 -6.19 10.18 63.25
N VAL A 2 -6.98 9.81 62.24
CA VAL A 2 -6.55 8.93 61.11
C VAL A 2 -6.27 9.87 59.95
N ARG A 3 -4.99 9.98 59.55
CA ARG A 3 -4.54 10.77 58.44
C ARG A 3 -4.71 9.95 57.16
N HIS A 4 -5.66 10.35 56.31
CA HIS A 4 -5.89 9.81 54.98
C HIS A 4 -4.75 10.26 54.01
N HIS A 5 -3.91 9.37 53.64
CA HIS A 5 -3.02 9.50 52.47
C HIS A 5 -3.69 8.80 51.30
N LEU A 6 -4.53 9.49 50.57
CA LEU A 6 -5.11 9.09 49.28
C LEU A 6 -4.45 9.92 48.15
N PRO A 7 -4.55 9.49 46.91
CA PRO A 7 -3.62 8.74 46.11
C PRO A 7 -3.05 9.62 45.00
N VAL A 8 -1.76 9.68 44.93
CA VAL A 8 -1.01 10.39 43.86
C VAL A 8 -0.82 9.50 42.59
N TYR A 9 -1.35 8.28 42.58
CA TYR A 9 -1.13 7.32 41.47
C TYR A 9 -2.11 7.39 40.29
N ALA A 10 -3.12 8.29 40.34
CA ALA A 10 -4.14 8.37 39.27
C ALA A 10 -3.80 9.30 38.10
N ALA A 11 -2.68 10.01 38.11
CA ALA A 11 -2.42 11.10 37.14
C ALA A 11 -1.40 10.73 36.01
N VAL A 12 -0.87 9.51 35.97
CA VAL A 12 0.24 9.16 35.00
C VAL A 12 -0.22 8.38 33.76
N LEU A 13 -1.49 8.04 33.65
CA LEU A 13 -1.98 7.12 32.58
C LEU A 13 -2.51 7.78 31.30
N ILE A 14 -2.37 9.10 31.08
CA ILE A 14 -3.03 9.79 29.93
C ILE A 14 -2.03 10.29 28.86
N ALA A 15 -0.78 9.90 28.84
CA ALA A 15 0.21 10.46 27.92
C ALA A 15 0.72 9.51 26.81
N LEU A 16 0.01 8.44 26.47
CA LEU A 16 0.33 7.58 25.33
C LEU A 16 -0.64 7.83 24.15
N GLY A 17 -0.84 9.09 23.79
CA GLY A 17 -1.46 9.47 22.54
C GLY A 17 -0.48 9.17 21.39
N GLY A 18 -0.48 7.93 20.86
CA GLY A 18 0.25 7.60 19.68
C GLY A 18 -0.18 8.49 18.53
N CYS A 19 0.72 9.26 17.93
CA CYS A 19 0.49 9.98 16.70
C CYS A 19 0.25 8.96 15.57
N ALA A 20 -1.00 8.58 15.33
CA ALA A 20 -1.38 7.85 14.14
C ALA A 20 -1.16 8.79 12.95
N THR A 21 -0.19 8.48 12.10
CA THR A 21 0.05 9.23 10.85
C THR A 21 -1.12 8.93 9.91
N VAL A 22 -2.04 9.88 9.81
CA VAL A 22 -3.21 9.77 8.93
C VAL A 22 -2.76 10.10 7.51
N THR A 23 -2.89 9.16 6.58
CA THR A 23 -2.58 9.42 5.16
C THR A 23 -3.69 10.29 4.53
N PRO A 24 -3.37 11.14 3.53
CA PRO A 24 -4.38 11.98 2.86
C PRO A 24 -5.53 11.20 2.21
N VAL A 25 -5.33 9.91 1.98
CA VAL A 25 -6.32 9.00 1.38
C VAL A 25 -7.00 8.09 2.41
N SER A 26 -6.77 8.30 3.72
CA SER A 26 -7.49 7.59 4.76
C SER A 26 -8.92 8.08 4.87
N GLY A 27 -9.81 7.23 5.36
CA GLY A 27 -11.22 7.54 5.50
C GLY A 27 -12.10 6.32 5.21
N ASN A 28 -13.40 6.52 5.40
CA ASN A 28 -14.40 5.49 5.09
C ASN A 28 -15.06 5.81 3.75
N TYR A 29 -14.87 4.94 2.78
CA TYR A 29 -15.39 5.09 1.42
C TYR A 29 -16.22 3.86 1.05
N PRO A 30 -17.26 4.01 0.22
CA PRO A 30 -18.04 2.87 -0.25
C PRO A 30 -17.15 1.87 -0.98
N PRO A 31 -17.37 0.56 -0.83
CA PRO A 31 -16.54 -0.50 -1.43
C PRO A 31 -16.85 -0.71 -2.92
N ILE A 32 -17.02 0.36 -3.66
CA ILE A 32 -17.27 0.34 -5.11
C ILE A 32 -15.97 0.09 -5.83
N THR A 33 -15.93 -0.93 -6.68
CA THR A 33 -14.75 -1.25 -7.50
C THR A 33 -14.82 -0.56 -8.86
N PRO A 34 -13.67 -0.33 -9.53
CA PRO A 34 -13.68 0.16 -10.90
C PRO A 34 -14.47 -0.73 -11.85
N ARG A 35 -14.43 -2.05 -11.65
CA ARG A 35 -15.21 -2.98 -12.48
C ARG A 35 -16.72 -2.78 -12.38
N GLN A 36 -17.23 -2.53 -11.18
CA GLN A 36 -18.65 -2.20 -10.99
C GLN A 36 -19.01 -0.88 -11.69
N ALA A 37 -18.10 0.09 -11.65
CA ALA A 37 -18.31 1.39 -12.29
C ALA A 37 -18.27 1.36 -13.84
N GLN A 38 -17.82 0.27 -14.46
CA GLN A 38 -17.85 0.12 -15.92
C GLN A 38 -19.23 0.18 -16.54
N SER A 39 -20.28 -0.10 -15.77
CA SER A 39 -21.68 0.05 -16.22
C SER A 39 -22.16 1.49 -16.29
N GLY A 40 -21.41 2.43 -15.68
CA GLY A 40 -21.83 3.83 -15.53
C GLY A 40 -22.83 4.08 -14.39
N ALA A 41 -23.31 3.04 -13.71
CA ALA A 41 -24.28 3.17 -12.62
C ALA A 41 -23.70 3.90 -11.39
N GLU A 42 -22.38 3.96 -11.27
CA GLU A 42 -21.69 4.56 -10.12
C GLU A 42 -21.27 6.03 -10.34
N ASN A 43 -21.74 6.65 -11.44
CA ASN A 43 -21.45 8.06 -11.71
C ASN A 43 -21.93 8.97 -10.57
N GLY A 44 -21.12 9.96 -10.23
CA GLY A 44 -21.37 10.89 -9.12
C GLY A 44 -20.98 10.35 -7.74
N LYS A 45 -20.57 9.10 -7.62
CA LYS A 45 -20.14 8.52 -6.33
C LYS A 45 -18.72 8.94 -5.99
N LEU A 46 -18.52 9.33 -4.72
CA LEU A 46 -17.20 9.53 -4.14
C LEU A 46 -16.59 8.17 -3.81
N VAL A 47 -15.41 7.88 -4.33
CA VAL A 47 -14.73 6.60 -4.14
C VAL A 47 -13.28 6.79 -3.80
N ARG A 48 -12.66 5.74 -3.22
CA ARG A 48 -11.22 5.62 -3.06
C ARG A 48 -10.73 4.42 -3.87
N TRP A 49 -9.98 4.69 -4.93
CA TRP A 49 -9.36 3.66 -5.78
C TRP A 49 -7.85 3.79 -5.78
N GLY A 50 -7.16 2.68 -5.86
CA GLY A 50 -5.70 2.67 -5.98
C GLY A 50 -5.21 1.41 -6.65
N GLY A 51 -3.92 1.39 -6.90
CA GLY A 51 -3.27 0.28 -7.59
C GLY A 51 -1.88 0.66 -8.08
N THR A 52 -1.47 0.05 -9.18
CA THR A 52 -0.21 0.35 -9.86
C THR A 52 -0.45 1.17 -11.13
N ILE A 53 0.37 2.20 -11.32
CA ILE A 53 0.34 3.04 -12.52
C ILE A 53 0.72 2.19 -13.74
N ILE A 54 -0.08 2.25 -14.78
CA ILE A 54 0.26 1.70 -16.11
C ILE A 54 0.89 2.81 -16.95
N GLN A 55 0.26 4.00 -16.94
CA GLN A 55 0.71 5.14 -17.74
C GLN A 55 0.29 6.45 -17.06
N THR A 56 1.14 7.47 -17.18
CA THR A 56 0.86 8.84 -16.76
C THR A 56 0.92 9.74 -17.98
N THR A 57 -0.17 10.48 -18.22
CA THR A 57 -0.32 11.30 -19.43
C THR A 57 -0.68 12.73 -19.01
N PRO A 58 0.31 13.65 -18.94
CA PRO A 58 0.05 15.07 -18.74
C PRO A 58 -0.74 15.65 -19.92
N GLN A 59 -1.70 16.51 -19.60
CA GLN A 59 -2.49 17.31 -20.54
C GLN A 59 -2.28 18.81 -20.24
N SER A 60 -2.95 19.67 -20.94
CA SER A 60 -2.77 21.13 -20.81
C SER A 60 -3.12 21.67 -19.41
N SER A 61 -4.12 21.11 -18.73
CA SER A 61 -4.63 21.59 -17.42
C SER A 61 -4.68 20.53 -16.34
N GLU A 62 -4.49 19.27 -16.70
CA GLU A 62 -4.59 18.13 -15.79
C GLU A 62 -3.60 17.03 -16.19
N THR A 63 -3.43 16.05 -15.32
CA THR A 63 -2.71 14.82 -15.65
C THR A 63 -3.62 13.64 -15.42
N CYS A 64 -3.72 12.76 -16.42
CA CYS A 64 -4.49 11.52 -16.33
C CYS A 64 -3.58 10.31 -16.11
N PHE A 65 -4.00 9.42 -15.24
CA PHE A 65 -3.32 8.20 -14.87
C PHE A 65 -4.15 7.00 -15.28
N THR A 66 -3.59 6.12 -16.09
CA THR A 66 -4.15 4.79 -16.31
C THR A 66 -3.62 3.86 -15.25
N VAL A 67 -4.50 3.20 -14.51
CA VAL A 67 -4.14 2.43 -13.31
C VAL A 67 -4.73 1.03 -13.36
N MET A 68 -3.93 0.03 -13.01
CA MET A 68 -4.39 -1.31 -12.65
C MET A 68 -4.85 -1.29 -11.21
N SER A 69 -6.14 -1.50 -10.97
CA SER A 69 -6.71 -1.47 -9.63
C SER A 69 -6.25 -2.66 -8.79
N LEU A 70 -5.92 -2.41 -7.53
CA LEU A 70 -5.55 -3.41 -6.53
C LEU A 70 -6.43 -3.27 -5.28
N PRO A 71 -6.61 -4.35 -4.50
CA PRO A 71 -7.22 -4.24 -3.17
C PRO A 71 -6.42 -3.27 -2.31
N LEU A 72 -7.11 -2.50 -1.48
CA LEU A 72 -6.48 -1.54 -0.58
C LEU A 72 -6.43 -2.06 0.86
N ARG A 73 -5.40 -1.66 1.58
CA ARG A 73 -5.31 -1.78 3.03
C ARG A 73 -6.19 -0.72 3.69
N GLN A 74 -6.33 -0.77 5.01
CA GLN A 74 -7.09 0.23 5.77
C GLN A 74 -6.53 1.65 5.62
N ASP A 75 -5.19 1.79 5.55
CA ASP A 75 -4.51 3.05 5.31
C ASP A 75 -4.64 3.56 3.87
N GLY A 76 -5.24 2.78 2.99
CA GLY A 76 -5.43 3.09 1.58
C GLY A 76 -4.30 2.63 0.66
N ARG A 77 -3.25 1.98 1.16
CA ARG A 77 -2.15 1.48 0.33
C ARG A 77 -2.57 0.26 -0.49
N PRO A 78 -2.22 0.20 -1.79
CA PRO A 78 -2.42 -0.99 -2.62
C PRO A 78 -1.70 -2.22 -2.07
N ARG A 79 -2.31 -3.40 -2.21
CA ARG A 79 -1.71 -4.69 -1.85
C ARG A 79 -1.08 -5.31 -3.07
N LEU A 80 0.23 -5.17 -3.20
CA LEU A 80 0.99 -5.81 -4.26
C LEU A 80 0.94 -7.34 -4.12
N GLY A 81 0.96 -8.06 -5.25
CA GLY A 81 0.87 -9.51 -5.27
C GLY A 81 -0.55 -10.07 -5.07
N GLU A 82 -1.53 -9.18 -4.86
CA GLU A 82 -2.94 -9.55 -4.81
C GLU A 82 -3.70 -9.03 -6.04
N GLU A 83 -3.09 -9.16 -7.23
CA GLU A 83 -3.72 -8.77 -8.48
C GLU A 83 -4.97 -9.62 -8.72
N LYS A 84 -6.11 -8.94 -8.68
CA LYS A 84 -7.41 -9.54 -8.99
C LYS A 84 -7.96 -8.91 -10.27
N SER A 85 -8.05 -9.70 -11.33
CA SER A 85 -8.65 -9.25 -12.59
C SER A 85 -10.06 -8.70 -12.41
N GLU A 86 -10.73 -9.08 -11.33
CA GLU A 86 -12.07 -8.63 -10.95
C GLU A 86 -12.16 -7.14 -10.61
N LEU A 87 -11.06 -6.51 -10.22
CA LEU A 87 -11.05 -5.08 -9.88
C LEU A 87 -10.97 -4.18 -11.11
N GLY A 88 -10.38 -4.67 -12.20
CA GLY A 88 -10.29 -3.96 -13.47
C GLY A 88 -9.27 -2.83 -13.49
N ARG A 89 -9.41 -1.97 -14.50
CA ARG A 89 -8.59 -0.76 -14.70
C ARG A 89 -9.48 0.46 -14.66
N PHE A 90 -8.89 1.62 -14.35
CA PHE A 90 -9.57 2.91 -14.40
C PHE A 90 -8.61 4.00 -14.87
N ILE A 91 -9.17 5.14 -15.27
CA ILE A 91 -8.43 6.36 -15.55
C ILE A 91 -8.79 7.39 -14.48
N ALA A 92 -7.79 7.92 -13.78
CA ALA A 92 -7.95 9.02 -12.83
C ALA A 92 -7.28 10.26 -13.39
N CYS A 93 -8.03 11.37 -13.51
CA CYS A 93 -7.50 12.65 -13.93
C CYS A 93 -7.50 13.61 -12.72
N ALA A 94 -6.38 14.29 -12.48
CA ALA A 94 -6.22 15.26 -11.42
C ALA A 94 -5.71 16.58 -11.97
N PRO A 95 -6.19 17.75 -11.49
CA PRO A 95 -5.73 19.06 -11.92
C PRO A 95 -4.23 19.24 -11.71
N GLY A 96 -3.57 19.92 -12.65
CA GLY A 96 -2.16 20.25 -12.58
C GLY A 96 -1.24 19.23 -13.25
N PHE A 97 0.05 19.51 -13.12
CA PHE A 97 1.12 18.71 -13.73
C PHE A 97 1.72 17.73 -12.72
N TYR A 98 1.68 16.46 -13.07
CA TYR A 98 2.35 15.37 -12.34
C TYR A 98 3.41 14.76 -13.26
N ASP A 99 4.68 14.88 -12.86
CA ASP A 99 5.82 14.46 -13.67
C ASP A 99 5.81 12.93 -13.91
N PRO A 100 5.78 12.46 -15.16
CA PRO A 100 5.78 11.02 -15.48
C PRO A 100 7.03 10.26 -14.99
N VAL A 101 8.13 10.94 -14.70
CA VAL A 101 9.34 10.32 -14.12
C VAL A 101 9.09 9.93 -12.66
N LEU A 102 8.43 10.80 -11.90
CA LEU A 102 8.06 10.52 -10.50
C LEU A 102 6.87 9.56 -10.43
N TYR A 103 5.86 9.80 -11.25
CA TYR A 103 4.63 9.00 -11.36
C TYR A 103 4.77 7.93 -12.46
N SER A 104 5.89 7.20 -12.43
CA SER A 104 6.22 6.21 -13.44
C SER A 104 5.39 4.92 -13.32
N ALA A 105 5.40 4.12 -14.38
CA ALA A 105 4.75 2.80 -14.36
C ALA A 105 5.22 1.94 -13.18
N SER A 106 4.34 1.07 -12.70
CA SER A 106 4.53 0.17 -11.55
C SER A 106 4.61 0.86 -10.18
N ARG A 107 4.54 2.21 -10.09
CA ARG A 107 4.44 2.89 -8.80
C ARG A 107 3.05 2.70 -8.18
N GLU A 108 3.03 2.52 -6.86
CA GLU A 108 1.78 2.44 -6.10
C GLU A 108 1.17 3.83 -5.93
N ILE A 109 -0.12 3.95 -6.24
CA ILE A 109 -0.85 5.22 -6.17
C ILE A 109 -2.27 4.99 -5.65
N THR A 110 -2.81 5.95 -4.93
CA THR A 110 -4.20 5.94 -4.47
C THR A 110 -4.82 7.30 -4.72
N PHE A 111 -6.07 7.27 -5.16
CA PHE A 111 -6.88 8.43 -5.46
C PHE A 111 -8.14 8.45 -4.61
N VAL A 112 -8.58 9.65 -4.25
CA VAL A 112 -9.95 9.92 -3.81
C VAL A 112 -10.57 10.87 -4.80
N GLY A 113 -11.79 10.58 -5.24
CA GLY A 113 -12.44 11.41 -6.25
C GLY A 113 -13.85 10.94 -6.58
N ILE A 114 -14.46 11.59 -7.55
CA ILE A 114 -15.81 11.31 -8.03
C ILE A 114 -15.75 10.57 -9.35
N VAL A 115 -16.53 9.50 -9.47
CA VAL A 115 -16.71 8.78 -10.74
C VAL A 115 -17.51 9.69 -11.69
N THR A 116 -16.96 10.00 -12.88
CA THR A 116 -17.53 10.95 -13.82
C THR A 116 -18.10 10.32 -15.09
N GLY A 117 -17.79 9.06 -15.34
CA GLY A 117 -18.25 8.37 -16.54
C GLY A 117 -17.44 7.15 -16.90
N VAL A 118 -17.57 6.73 -18.14
CA VAL A 118 -16.84 5.60 -18.72
C VAL A 118 -16.32 6.02 -20.10
N LYS A 119 -15.05 5.72 -20.37
CA LYS A 119 -14.42 5.93 -21.68
C LYS A 119 -13.92 4.60 -22.22
N THR A 120 -14.29 4.28 -23.44
CA THR A 120 -13.77 3.08 -24.08
C THR A 120 -12.46 3.38 -24.79
N GLU A 121 -11.38 2.69 -24.38
CA GLU A 121 -10.07 2.74 -25.01
C GLU A 121 -9.56 1.33 -25.34
N LYS A 122 -8.62 1.23 -26.29
CA LYS A 122 -8.07 -0.05 -26.69
C LYS A 122 -6.95 -0.52 -25.74
N VAL A 123 -7.04 -1.79 -25.34
CA VAL A 123 -5.94 -2.53 -24.71
C VAL A 123 -5.53 -3.61 -25.70
N GLY A 124 -4.50 -3.36 -26.47
CA GLY A 124 -4.23 -4.15 -27.68
C GLY A 124 -5.40 -4.02 -28.67
N ALA A 125 -6.00 -5.13 -29.06
CA ALA A 125 -7.20 -5.16 -29.92
C ALA A 125 -8.52 -5.08 -29.14
N TYR A 126 -8.48 -5.21 -27.83
CA TYR A 126 -9.69 -5.24 -26.99
C TYR A 126 -10.19 -3.84 -26.63
N ALA A 127 -11.47 -3.56 -26.89
CA ALA A 127 -12.13 -2.33 -26.46
C ALA A 127 -12.50 -2.42 -24.98
N TYR A 128 -11.72 -1.76 -24.13
CA TYR A 128 -11.89 -1.81 -22.68
C TYR A 128 -12.64 -0.59 -22.16
N PRO A 129 -13.75 -0.75 -21.41
CA PRO A 129 -14.46 0.37 -20.78
C PRO A 129 -13.73 0.80 -19.50
N TYR A 130 -13.06 1.94 -19.57
CA TYR A 130 -12.39 2.54 -18.41
C TYR A 130 -13.36 3.46 -17.65
N PRO A 131 -13.67 3.18 -16.37
CA PRO A 131 -14.30 4.18 -15.52
C PRO A 131 -13.37 5.37 -15.34
N LEU A 132 -13.96 6.57 -15.42
CA LEU A 132 -13.27 7.83 -15.24
C LEU A 132 -13.44 8.33 -13.80
N LEU A 133 -12.36 8.75 -13.19
CA LEU A 133 -12.32 9.34 -11.86
C LEU A 133 -11.77 10.77 -11.95
N SER A 134 -12.57 11.76 -11.56
CA SER A 134 -12.08 13.11 -11.28
C SER A 134 -11.49 13.11 -9.87
N ALA A 135 -10.16 13.08 -9.79
CA ALA A 135 -9.44 12.94 -8.54
C ALA A 135 -9.24 14.29 -7.84
N SER A 136 -9.73 14.40 -6.62
CA SER A 136 -9.47 15.52 -5.72
C SER A 136 -8.23 15.30 -4.85
N THR A 137 -7.85 14.05 -4.64
CA THR A 137 -6.65 13.68 -3.88
C THR A 137 -5.86 12.63 -4.66
N VAL A 138 -4.55 12.86 -4.77
CA VAL A 138 -3.58 11.96 -5.38
C VAL A 138 -2.51 11.64 -4.35
N TYR A 139 -2.28 10.38 -4.06
CA TYR A 139 -1.24 9.98 -3.11
C TYR A 139 -0.34 8.90 -3.72
N LEU A 140 0.90 9.31 -4.02
CA LEU A 140 1.95 8.41 -4.49
C LEU A 140 2.65 7.79 -3.29
N TRP A 141 2.61 6.48 -3.19
CA TRP A 141 3.22 5.77 -2.06
C TRP A 141 4.75 5.76 -2.17
N PRO A 142 5.47 5.93 -1.04
CA PRO A 142 6.91 5.76 -1.02
C PRO A 142 7.30 4.35 -1.47
N VAL A 143 8.38 4.26 -2.26
CA VAL A 143 8.96 2.96 -2.61
C VAL A 143 9.44 2.30 -1.32
N ALA A 144 9.01 1.05 -1.09
CA ALA A 144 9.51 0.28 0.03
C ALA A 144 11.03 0.13 -0.10
N LYS A 145 11.77 0.67 0.88
CA LYS A 145 13.20 0.40 0.95
C LYS A 145 13.38 -1.10 1.22
N PRO A 146 14.25 -1.80 0.49
CA PRO A 146 14.59 -3.16 0.84
C PRO A 146 15.05 -3.18 2.30
N GLN A 147 14.32 -3.87 3.17
CA GLN A 147 14.84 -4.15 4.50
C GLN A 147 16.03 -5.09 4.30
N PRO A 148 17.23 -4.76 4.82
CA PRO A 148 18.30 -5.72 4.83
C PRO A 148 17.78 -6.97 5.52
N ALA A 149 17.93 -8.12 4.84
CA ALA A 149 17.56 -9.39 5.42
C ALA A 149 18.27 -9.47 6.78
N GLN A 150 17.50 -9.47 7.86
CA GLN A 150 18.04 -9.75 9.18
C GLN A 150 18.47 -11.22 9.13
N SER A 151 19.73 -11.44 8.85
CA SER A 151 20.35 -12.75 9.07
C SER A 151 20.25 -13.01 10.58
N THR A 152 19.24 -13.78 10.98
CA THR A 152 19.22 -14.38 12.31
C THR A 152 20.38 -15.36 12.34
N VAL A 153 21.53 -14.88 12.81
CA VAL A 153 22.63 -15.76 13.22
C VAL A 153 22.08 -16.52 14.41
N PHE A 154 21.62 -17.74 14.19
CA PHE A 154 21.37 -18.67 15.26
C PHE A 154 22.74 -18.99 15.87
N VAL A 155 23.15 -18.21 16.84
CA VAL A 155 24.24 -18.61 17.76
C VAL A 155 23.66 -19.75 18.57
N ASN A 156 23.87 -20.97 18.08
CA ASN A 156 23.53 -22.17 18.81
C ASN A 156 24.53 -22.30 19.96
N GLY A 157 24.38 -21.46 20.97
CA GLY A 157 25.09 -21.53 22.24
C GLY A 157 24.54 -22.68 23.05
N GLY A 158 24.93 -23.88 22.68
CA GLY A 158 24.69 -25.04 23.49
C GLY A 158 25.50 -24.94 24.79
N TRP A 159 24.91 -24.35 25.82
CA TRP A 159 25.36 -24.54 27.19
C TRP A 159 24.78 -25.85 27.70
N GLY A 160 25.45 -26.97 27.35
CA GLY A 160 25.23 -28.25 28.04
C GLY A 160 26.19 -28.36 29.20
N PRO A 161 25.71 -28.67 30.43
CA PRO A 161 26.57 -28.77 31.63
C PRO A 161 27.38 -30.08 31.75
N TRP A 162 27.55 -30.85 30.68
CA TRP A 162 28.29 -32.12 30.70
C TRP A 162 29.11 -32.29 29.41
N GLY A 163 30.38 -31.94 29.44
CA GLY A 163 31.24 -32.15 28.29
C GLY A 163 32.69 -31.95 28.53
N TRP A 164 33.24 -32.67 29.48
CA TRP A 164 34.67 -32.86 29.64
C TRP A 164 34.99 -34.31 29.28
N TRP A 165 35.47 -34.56 28.09
CA TRP A 165 36.25 -35.71 27.57
C TRP A 165 36.27 -35.55 26.05
N GLY A 166 37.25 -35.05 25.43
CA GLY A 166 38.57 -35.51 25.14
C GLY A 166 38.61 -36.30 23.84
N GLY A 167 39.44 -35.94 22.93
CA GLY A 167 39.93 -36.83 21.90
C GLY A 167 40.11 -36.19 20.51
N PRO A 168 41.34 -36.12 19.99
CA PRO A 168 41.62 -35.66 18.63
C PRO A 168 41.31 -36.78 17.64
N GLY A 169 40.19 -36.62 16.90
CA GLY A 169 39.82 -37.50 15.79
C GLY A 169 40.39 -37.01 14.47
N TRP A 170 41.37 -37.72 13.97
CA TRP A 170 41.90 -37.60 12.60
C TRP A 170 40.87 -38.15 11.63
N GLY A 171 40.32 -37.31 10.78
CA GLY A 171 39.40 -37.71 9.70
C GLY A 171 39.90 -37.23 8.37
N TRP A 172 40.46 -38.10 7.57
CA TRP A 172 40.79 -37.93 6.14
C TRP A 172 39.48 -38.00 5.33
N GLY A 173 39.20 -37.02 4.50
CA GLY A 173 38.12 -37.05 3.53
C GLY A 173 38.58 -36.47 2.21
N TYR A 174 38.63 -37.29 1.19
CA TYR A 174 39.00 -36.97 -0.19
C TYR A 174 37.98 -36.12 -0.91
N PRO A 175 38.40 -35.30 -1.92
CA PRO A 175 37.51 -34.59 -2.82
C PRO A 175 37.16 -35.45 -4.06
N TYR A 176 35.93 -35.35 -4.49
CA TYR A 176 35.48 -35.52 -5.88
C TYR A 176 34.48 -34.41 -6.21
#